data_7b90616e4a68b4bbff0449cabe08304b
#
_entry.id   7b90616e4a68b4bbff0449cabe08304b
#
_cell.length_a   1.000
_cell.length_b   1.000
_cell.length_c   1.000
_cell.angle_alpha   90.00
_cell.angle_beta   90.00
_cell.angle_gamma   90.00
#
_symmetry.space_group_name_H-M   'P 1'
#
loop_
_entity.id
_entity.type
_entity.pdbx_description
1 polymer ?
#
loop_
_entity_poly.entity_id
_entity_poly.type
_entity_poly.pdbx_seq_one_letter_code
_entity_poly.pdbx_strand_id
1 'polypeptide(L)'
;MINMPANAGTAYVQIVPSAKGIKGKITDVLKGESQTAGESSGSTIGSALVSNLKGVITAGGIGAFLGASLTQGGALQQSLGGVETLFKDNADTVKKYASQAFKTAGVSANEYMNNVTSFSASLISSLGGNTAKAADVANMAMIDMSDNINKMGSDMESVQ
;
A
#
# COMPACT_ATOMS: atom_id res chain seq x y z
N MET A 1 94.63 14.82 10.44
CA MET A 1 93.28 14.78 11.03
C MET A 1 92.31 14.60 9.92
N ILE A 2 91.76 13.43 9.74
CA ILE A 2 90.77 13.13 8.70
C ILE A 2 89.43 13.31 9.36
N ASN A 3 88.68 14.32 8.94
CA ASN A 3 87.31 14.56 9.39
C ASN A 3 86.41 13.69 8.58
N MET A 4 85.95 12.59 9.17
CA MET A 4 84.91 11.73 8.56
C MET A 4 83.51 12.35 8.87
N PRO A 5 82.68 12.64 7.89
CA PRO A 5 81.32 13.05 8.17
C PRO A 5 80.58 11.84 8.71
N ALA A 6 80.00 11.96 9.90
CA ALA A 6 79.06 10.94 10.45
C ALA A 6 77.76 10.93 9.64
N ASN A 7 77.66 10.00 8.77
CA ASN A 7 76.40 9.74 8.05
C ASN A 7 75.48 9.00 9.01
N ALA A 8 74.57 9.73 9.66
CA ALA A 8 73.48 9.13 10.43
C ALA A 8 72.51 8.52 9.42
N GLY A 9 72.46 7.18 9.34
CA GLY A 9 71.63 6.41 8.41
C GLY A 9 70.17 6.86 8.46
N THR A 10 69.54 6.89 7.30
CA THR A 10 68.13 7.24 7.16
C THR A 10 67.29 6.11 7.76
N ALA A 11 66.57 6.39 8.85
CA ALA A 11 65.65 5.45 9.47
C ALA A 11 64.28 5.61 8.79
N TYR A 12 63.80 4.55 8.15
CA TYR A 12 62.45 4.49 7.60
C TYR A 12 61.50 4.00 8.69
N VAL A 13 60.56 4.86 9.10
CA VAL A 13 59.45 4.43 9.98
C VAL A 13 58.29 4.07 9.12
N GLN A 14 57.95 2.78 9.05
CA GLN A 14 56.80 2.31 8.36
C GLN A 14 55.56 2.51 9.26
N ILE A 15 54.73 3.51 8.94
CA ILE A 15 53.43 3.72 9.62
C ILE A 15 52.43 2.82 8.99
N VAL A 16 52.07 1.71 9.63
CA VAL A 16 50.98 0.83 9.23
C VAL A 16 49.72 1.32 9.92
N PRO A 17 48.73 1.88 9.20
CA PRO A 17 47.49 2.30 9.82
C PRO A 17 46.73 1.06 10.35
N SER A 18 46.54 1.00 11.66
CA SER A 18 45.79 -0.07 12.29
C SER A 18 44.29 0.27 12.25
N ALA A 19 43.50 -0.52 11.52
CA ALA A 19 42.04 -0.43 11.52
C ALA A 19 41.41 -1.01 12.81
N LYS A 20 42.24 -1.44 13.78
CA LYS A 20 41.79 -1.98 15.06
C LYS A 20 41.10 -0.87 15.87
N GLY A 21 39.77 -0.99 16.06
CA GLY A 21 38.94 -0.02 16.76
C GLY A 21 38.17 0.96 15.88
N ILE A 22 38.49 1.05 14.58
CA ILE A 22 37.75 1.94 13.65
C ILE A 22 36.39 1.31 13.32
N LYS A 23 36.33 0.00 13.14
CA LYS A 23 35.11 -0.71 12.76
C LYS A 23 33.95 -0.52 13.75
N GLY A 24 34.24 -0.57 15.06
CA GLY A 24 33.22 -0.33 16.10
C GLY A 24 32.72 1.11 16.09
N LYS A 25 33.64 2.08 16.03
CA LYS A 25 33.26 3.51 16.01
C LYS A 25 32.44 3.92 14.78
N ILE A 26 32.79 3.41 13.60
CA ILE A 26 32.00 3.63 12.39
C ILE A 26 30.60 3.01 12.53
N THR A 27 30.50 1.81 13.07
CA THR A 27 29.21 1.15 13.27
C THR A 27 28.33 1.91 14.27
N ASP A 28 28.92 2.46 15.34
CA ASP A 28 28.16 3.20 16.36
C ASP A 28 27.66 4.55 15.83
N VAL A 29 28.50 5.27 15.06
CA VAL A 29 28.10 6.51 14.40
C VAL A 29 27.00 6.26 13.36
N LEU A 30 27.18 5.26 12.50
CA LEU A 30 26.19 4.91 11.49
C LEU A 30 24.87 4.42 12.09
N LYS A 31 24.87 3.70 13.20
CA LYS A 31 23.65 3.29 13.89
C LYS A 31 22.87 4.48 14.43
N GLY A 32 23.54 5.43 15.08
CA GLY A 32 22.91 6.63 15.60
C GLY A 32 22.28 7.49 14.50
N GLU A 33 23.00 7.74 13.43
CA GLU A 33 22.51 8.52 12.29
C GLU A 33 21.40 7.80 11.51
N SER A 34 21.52 6.48 11.30
CA SER A 34 20.51 5.69 10.63
C SER A 34 19.21 5.58 11.43
N GLN A 35 19.29 5.49 12.75
CA GLN A 35 18.12 5.44 13.62
C GLN A 35 17.41 6.79 13.61
N THR A 36 18.12 7.89 13.76
CA THR A 36 17.56 9.26 13.70
C THR A 36 16.94 9.55 12.34
N ALA A 37 17.62 9.17 11.25
CA ALA A 37 17.09 9.32 9.91
C ALA A 37 15.85 8.44 9.67
N GLY A 38 15.85 7.21 10.19
CA GLY A 38 14.72 6.29 10.13
C GLY A 38 13.51 6.79 10.92
N GLU A 39 13.71 7.26 12.13
CA GLU A 39 12.65 7.82 12.98
C GLU A 39 12.08 9.12 12.39
N SER A 40 12.94 10.03 11.90
CA SER A 40 12.52 11.28 11.26
C SER A 40 11.76 11.01 9.96
N SER A 41 12.28 10.15 9.10
CA SER A 41 11.62 9.79 7.83
C SER A 41 10.34 9.00 8.07
N GLY A 42 10.35 8.06 9.01
CA GLY A 42 9.18 7.27 9.39
C GLY A 42 8.07 8.13 10.00
N SER A 43 8.42 9.08 10.86
CA SER A 43 7.49 10.05 11.44
C SER A 43 6.91 10.99 10.38
N THR A 44 7.73 11.47 9.46
CA THR A 44 7.28 12.36 8.36
C THR A 44 6.36 11.61 7.41
N ILE A 45 6.71 10.40 6.99
CA ILE A 45 5.87 9.57 6.13
C ILE A 45 4.59 9.16 6.87
N GLY A 46 4.70 8.77 8.14
CA GLY A 46 3.56 8.41 8.97
C GLY A 46 2.59 9.57 9.17
N SER A 47 3.10 10.77 9.47
CA SER A 47 2.26 11.97 9.63
C SER A 47 1.64 12.42 8.32
N ALA A 48 2.36 12.35 7.21
CA ALA A 48 1.82 12.64 5.89
C ALA A 48 0.72 11.65 5.49
N LEU A 49 0.93 10.34 5.74
CA LEU A 49 -0.08 9.31 5.54
C LEU A 49 -1.33 9.54 6.42
N VAL A 50 -1.12 9.78 7.71
CA VAL A 50 -2.26 10.04 8.65
C VAL A 50 -2.99 11.33 8.32
N SER A 51 -2.28 12.40 7.94
CA SER A 51 -2.88 13.68 7.55
C SER A 51 -3.67 13.57 6.26
N ASN A 52 -3.11 12.90 5.26
CA ASN A 52 -3.82 12.62 4.01
C ASN A 52 -5.01 11.69 4.23
N LEU A 53 -4.86 10.67 5.07
CA LEU A 53 -5.95 9.76 5.42
C LEU A 53 -7.06 10.46 6.21
N LYS A 54 -6.72 11.35 7.15
CA LYS A 54 -7.71 12.19 7.86
C LYS A 54 -8.40 13.15 6.90
N GLY A 55 -7.67 13.81 6.00
CA GLY A 55 -8.24 14.69 4.98
C GLY A 55 -9.21 13.96 4.05
N VAL A 56 -8.87 12.74 3.65
CA VAL A 56 -9.69 11.87 2.82
C VAL A 56 -10.96 11.41 3.53
N ILE A 57 -10.85 11.05 4.81
CA ILE A 57 -12.01 10.61 5.61
C ILE A 57 -12.95 11.76 5.95
N THR A 58 -12.44 12.99 6.12
CA THR A 58 -13.25 14.14 6.57
C THR A 58 -13.78 15.01 5.45
N ALA A 59 -13.08 15.16 4.32
CA ALA A 59 -13.41 16.16 3.30
C ALA A 59 -13.92 15.59 1.96
N GLY A 60 -13.64 14.35 1.61
CA GLY A 60 -13.96 13.82 0.28
C GLY A 60 -14.53 12.41 0.27
N GLY A 61 -14.68 11.80 1.43
CA GLY A 61 -15.12 10.41 1.50
C GLY A 61 -14.15 9.42 0.82
N ILE A 62 -14.59 8.20 0.71
CA ILE A 62 -13.83 7.07 0.15
C ILE A 62 -13.49 7.27 -1.33
N GLY A 63 -14.29 8.06 -2.06
CA GLY A 63 -14.03 8.38 -3.46
C GLY A 63 -12.70 9.12 -3.70
N ALA A 64 -12.31 10.03 -2.81
CA ALA A 64 -11.05 10.75 -2.91
C ALA A 64 -9.85 9.84 -2.61
N PHE A 65 -9.99 8.87 -1.71
CA PHE A 65 -8.95 7.88 -1.42
C PHE A 65 -8.72 6.95 -2.62
N LEU A 66 -9.80 6.45 -3.20
CA LEU A 66 -9.74 5.64 -4.42
C LEU A 66 -9.19 6.46 -5.60
N GLY A 67 -9.58 7.74 -5.72
CA GLY A 67 -9.07 8.66 -6.73
C GLY A 67 -7.57 8.96 -6.62
N ALA A 68 -7.06 9.15 -5.42
CA ALA A 68 -5.62 9.37 -5.19
C ALA A 68 -4.76 8.13 -5.46
N SER A 69 -5.32 6.93 -5.26
CA SER A 69 -4.68 5.66 -5.64
C SER A 69 -4.74 5.39 -7.14
N LEU A 70 -5.59 6.11 -7.88
CA LEU A 70 -5.87 5.95 -9.31
C LEU A 70 -4.81 6.48 -10.24
N THR A 71 -3.91 7.35 -9.79
CA THR A 71 -2.83 7.88 -10.63
C THR A 71 -1.83 6.80 -11.08
N GLN A 72 -1.99 5.55 -10.61
CA GLN A 72 -1.10 4.44 -10.96
C GLN A 72 -1.77 3.22 -11.62
N GLY A 73 -3.06 3.23 -11.95
CA GLY A 73 -3.65 2.05 -12.57
C GLY A 73 -4.94 2.28 -13.36
N GLY A 74 -4.87 2.20 -14.69
CA GLY A 74 -6.05 2.24 -15.59
C GLY A 74 -7.12 1.19 -15.25
N ALA A 75 -6.75 0.05 -14.66
CA ALA A 75 -7.66 -1.00 -14.25
C ALA A 75 -8.65 -0.55 -13.14
N LEU A 76 -8.18 0.21 -12.17
CA LEU A 76 -9.04 0.72 -11.09
C LEU A 76 -9.99 1.81 -11.60
N GLN A 77 -9.56 2.65 -12.55
CA GLN A 77 -10.41 3.65 -13.18
C GLN A 77 -11.56 3.00 -13.97
N GLN A 78 -11.27 1.91 -14.66
CA GLN A 78 -12.28 1.13 -15.39
C GLN A 78 -13.30 0.52 -14.43
N SER A 79 -12.88 -0.05 -13.32
CA SER A 79 -13.76 -0.65 -12.31
C SER A 79 -14.67 0.40 -11.66
N LEU A 80 -14.13 1.58 -11.36
CA LEU A 80 -14.91 2.71 -10.84
C LEU A 80 -15.95 3.17 -11.85
N GLY A 81 -15.57 3.34 -13.12
CA GLY A 81 -16.49 3.73 -14.19
C GLY A 81 -17.63 2.71 -14.37
N GLY A 82 -17.33 1.42 -14.24
CA GLY A 82 -18.34 0.35 -14.25
C GLY A 82 -19.35 0.49 -13.11
N VAL A 83 -18.86 0.68 -11.88
CA VAL A 83 -19.70 0.90 -10.69
C VAL A 83 -20.57 2.16 -10.85
N GLU A 84 -19.99 3.28 -11.28
CA GLU A 84 -20.73 4.54 -11.47
C GLU A 84 -21.80 4.43 -12.53
N THR A 85 -21.52 3.73 -13.62
CA THR A 85 -22.50 3.52 -14.72
C THR A 85 -23.67 2.67 -14.28
N LEU A 86 -23.44 1.57 -13.54
CA LEU A 86 -24.47 0.61 -13.15
C LEU A 86 -25.27 1.08 -11.94
N PHE A 87 -24.60 1.59 -10.91
CA PHE A 87 -25.24 1.93 -9.64
C PHE A 87 -25.65 3.41 -9.50
N LYS A 88 -25.17 4.27 -10.39
CA LYS A 88 -25.56 5.72 -10.45
C LYS A 88 -25.44 6.39 -9.08
N ASP A 89 -26.53 6.90 -8.54
CA ASP A 89 -26.56 7.60 -7.24
C ASP A 89 -26.16 6.71 -6.06
N ASN A 90 -26.15 5.38 -6.23
CA ASN A 90 -25.76 4.42 -5.21
C ASN A 90 -24.33 3.87 -5.42
N ALA A 91 -23.56 4.41 -6.36
CA ALA A 91 -22.19 4.01 -6.63
C ALA A 91 -21.29 4.18 -5.38
N ASP A 92 -21.49 5.23 -4.58
CA ASP A 92 -20.71 5.48 -3.36
C ASP A 92 -20.92 4.39 -2.29
N THR A 93 -22.09 3.76 -2.25
CA THR A 93 -22.35 2.61 -1.37
C THR A 93 -21.47 1.42 -1.79
N VAL A 94 -21.38 1.12 -3.08
CA VAL A 94 -20.53 0.04 -3.61
C VAL A 94 -19.04 0.37 -3.37
N LYS A 95 -18.61 1.61 -3.59
CA LYS A 95 -17.24 2.06 -3.30
C LYS A 95 -16.90 1.93 -1.82
N LYS A 96 -17.86 2.22 -0.93
CA LYS A 96 -17.71 2.02 0.52
C LYS A 96 -17.49 0.54 0.85
N TYR A 97 -18.28 -0.35 0.29
CA TYR A 97 -18.09 -1.79 0.47
C TYR A 97 -16.76 -2.26 -0.10
N ALA A 98 -16.36 -1.78 -1.29
CA ALA A 98 -15.07 -2.07 -1.90
C ALA A 98 -13.89 -1.66 -1.00
N SER A 99 -13.97 -0.53 -0.29
CA SER A 99 -12.92 -0.08 0.62
C SER A 99 -12.75 -1.00 1.84
N GLN A 100 -13.76 -1.79 2.19
CA GLN A 100 -13.75 -2.74 3.29
C GLN A 100 -13.56 -4.19 2.81
N ALA A 101 -13.53 -4.42 1.51
CA ALA A 101 -13.56 -5.75 0.89
C ALA A 101 -12.40 -6.65 1.33
N PHE A 102 -11.23 -6.09 1.61
CA PHE A 102 -10.12 -6.88 2.14
C PHE A 102 -10.44 -7.51 3.50
N LYS A 103 -11.21 -6.81 4.34
CA LYS A 103 -11.60 -7.31 5.66
C LYS A 103 -12.82 -8.25 5.61
N THR A 104 -13.75 -7.97 4.71
CA THR A 104 -15.06 -8.65 4.67
C THR A 104 -15.11 -9.82 3.69
N ALA A 105 -14.32 -9.75 2.62
CA ALA A 105 -14.30 -10.74 1.56
C ALA A 105 -12.89 -11.17 1.11
N GLY A 106 -11.82 -10.70 1.79
CA GLY A 106 -10.45 -11.10 1.49
C GLY A 106 -9.90 -10.67 0.13
N VAL A 107 -10.62 -9.80 -0.60
CA VAL A 107 -10.27 -9.35 -1.94
C VAL A 107 -9.86 -7.89 -1.98
N SER A 108 -9.12 -7.46 -3.00
CA SER A 108 -8.80 -6.05 -3.19
C SER A 108 -10.04 -5.24 -3.57
N ALA A 109 -10.01 -3.92 -3.33
CA ALA A 109 -11.11 -3.04 -3.72
C ALA A 109 -11.40 -3.07 -5.23
N ASN A 110 -10.35 -3.17 -6.06
CA ASN A 110 -10.48 -3.28 -7.50
C ASN A 110 -11.16 -4.59 -7.92
N GLU A 111 -10.72 -5.69 -7.36
CA GLU A 111 -11.28 -7.02 -7.60
C GLU A 111 -12.74 -7.09 -7.15
N TYR A 112 -13.06 -6.54 -5.96
CA TYR A 112 -14.42 -6.42 -5.49
C TYR A 112 -15.31 -5.68 -6.50
N MET A 113 -14.89 -4.51 -6.98
CA MET A 113 -15.66 -3.71 -7.93
C MET A 113 -15.82 -4.43 -9.27
N ASN A 114 -14.79 -5.11 -9.77
CA ASN A 114 -14.88 -5.89 -10.99
C ASN A 114 -15.89 -7.04 -10.85
N ASN A 115 -15.81 -7.79 -9.76
CA ASN A 115 -16.70 -8.91 -9.51
C ASN A 115 -18.16 -8.43 -9.36
N VAL A 116 -18.39 -7.38 -8.58
CA VAL A 116 -19.71 -6.78 -8.44
C VAL A 116 -20.27 -6.31 -9.78
N THR A 117 -19.49 -5.63 -10.61
CA THR A 117 -19.97 -5.15 -11.91
C THR A 117 -20.28 -6.27 -12.89
N SER A 118 -19.61 -7.43 -12.79
CA SER A 118 -19.82 -8.57 -13.69
C SER A 118 -21.24 -9.11 -13.64
N PHE A 119 -21.88 -9.16 -12.46
CA PHE A 119 -23.24 -9.67 -12.28
C PHE A 119 -24.29 -8.60 -11.98
N SER A 120 -23.89 -7.34 -11.74
CA SER A 120 -24.79 -6.27 -11.30
C SER A 120 -25.88 -5.92 -12.30
N ALA A 121 -25.61 -6.00 -13.60
CA ALA A 121 -26.62 -5.69 -14.61
C ALA A 121 -27.85 -6.62 -14.49
N SER A 122 -27.61 -7.92 -14.33
CA SER A 122 -28.66 -8.92 -14.12
C SER A 122 -29.35 -8.74 -12.76
N LEU A 123 -28.58 -8.44 -11.72
CA LEU A 123 -29.10 -8.23 -10.38
C LEU A 123 -30.00 -6.98 -10.30
N ILE A 124 -29.59 -5.87 -10.87
CA ILE A 124 -30.38 -4.62 -10.93
C ILE A 124 -31.67 -4.87 -11.70
N SER A 125 -31.60 -5.57 -12.83
CA SER A 125 -32.78 -5.93 -13.62
C SER A 125 -33.77 -6.79 -12.83
N SER A 126 -33.30 -7.81 -12.13
CA SER A 126 -34.13 -8.70 -11.30
C SER A 126 -34.79 -8.00 -10.11
N LEU A 127 -34.17 -6.91 -9.63
CA LEU A 127 -34.68 -6.07 -8.54
C LEU A 127 -35.50 -4.87 -9.03
N GLY A 128 -35.95 -4.90 -10.27
CA GLY A 128 -36.81 -3.84 -10.84
C GLY A 128 -36.11 -2.50 -10.99
N GLY A 129 -34.80 -2.48 -11.18
CA GLY A 129 -34.00 -1.27 -11.34
C GLY A 129 -33.55 -0.63 -10.01
N ASN A 130 -33.79 -1.26 -8.86
CA ASN A 130 -33.42 -0.71 -7.56
C ASN A 130 -31.93 -0.90 -7.29
N THR A 131 -31.14 0.12 -7.62
CA THR A 131 -29.68 0.12 -7.48
C THR A 131 -29.21 0.13 -6.03
N ALA A 132 -29.98 0.72 -5.09
CA ALA A 132 -29.64 0.68 -3.67
C ALA A 132 -29.70 -0.75 -3.12
N LYS A 133 -30.82 -1.43 -3.37
CA LYS A 133 -31.00 -2.82 -2.96
C LYS A 133 -30.02 -3.75 -3.68
N ALA A 134 -29.70 -3.45 -4.94
CA ALA A 134 -28.71 -4.21 -5.69
C ALA A 134 -27.30 -4.08 -5.09
N ALA A 135 -26.92 -2.91 -4.61
CA ALA A 135 -25.63 -2.70 -3.94
C ALA A 135 -25.50 -3.56 -2.66
N ASP A 136 -26.56 -3.60 -1.86
CA ASP A 136 -26.58 -4.40 -0.62
C ASP A 136 -26.55 -5.90 -0.91
N VAL A 137 -27.35 -6.36 -1.86
CA VAL A 137 -27.38 -7.77 -2.27
C VAL A 137 -26.04 -8.18 -2.91
N ALA A 138 -25.46 -7.33 -3.73
CA ALA A 138 -24.15 -7.59 -4.32
C ALA A 138 -23.06 -7.71 -3.24
N ASN A 139 -23.07 -6.85 -2.22
CA ASN A 139 -22.15 -6.98 -1.11
C ASN A 139 -22.32 -8.28 -0.33
N MET A 140 -23.56 -8.68 -0.08
CA MET A 140 -23.87 -9.96 0.59
C MET A 140 -23.35 -11.13 -0.24
N ALA A 141 -23.61 -11.13 -1.55
CA ALA A 141 -23.12 -12.16 -2.46
C ALA A 141 -21.58 -12.26 -2.45
N MET A 142 -20.87 -11.13 -2.44
CA MET A 142 -19.40 -11.12 -2.37
C MET A 142 -18.86 -11.73 -1.08
N ILE A 143 -19.51 -11.48 0.05
CA ILE A 143 -19.13 -12.08 1.34
C ILE A 143 -19.40 -13.59 1.31
N ASP A 144 -20.56 -14.01 0.85
CA ASP A 144 -20.95 -15.42 0.76
C ASP A 144 -20.05 -16.22 -0.20
N MET A 145 -19.67 -15.62 -1.34
CA MET A 145 -18.70 -16.22 -2.26
C MET A 145 -17.32 -16.39 -1.59
N SER A 146 -16.86 -15.37 -0.87
CA SER A 146 -15.59 -15.46 -0.14
C SER A 146 -15.61 -16.54 0.93
N ASP A 147 -16.68 -16.64 1.69
CA ASP A 147 -16.85 -17.69 2.69
C ASP A 147 -16.85 -19.08 2.07
N ASN A 148 -17.46 -19.23 0.89
CA ASN A 148 -17.48 -20.47 0.13
C ASN A 148 -16.08 -20.87 -0.33
N ILE A 149 -15.33 -19.92 -0.89
CA ILE A 149 -13.92 -20.11 -1.30
C ILE A 149 -13.07 -20.60 -0.14
N ASN A 150 -13.19 -19.94 0.99
CA ASN A 150 -12.41 -20.29 2.19
C ASN A 150 -12.76 -21.68 2.74
N LYS A 151 -14.00 -22.10 2.58
CA LYS A 151 -14.48 -23.43 3.06
C LYS A 151 -14.20 -24.55 2.07
N MET A 152 -14.30 -24.28 0.78
CA MET A 152 -14.23 -25.30 -0.26
C MET A 152 -12.91 -25.33 -1.01
N GLY A 153 -12.01 -24.35 -0.81
CA GLY A 153 -10.72 -24.27 -1.49
C GLY A 153 -10.85 -23.98 -2.99
N SER A 154 -11.97 -23.36 -3.41
CA SER A 154 -12.18 -22.87 -4.77
C SER A 154 -11.62 -21.46 -4.95
N ASP A 155 -11.69 -20.89 -6.14
CA ASP A 155 -11.35 -19.51 -6.43
C ASP A 155 -12.61 -18.65 -6.68
N MET A 156 -12.45 -17.33 -6.70
CA MET A 156 -13.55 -16.39 -6.87
C MET A 156 -14.20 -16.49 -8.25
N GLU A 157 -13.44 -16.81 -9.28
CA GLU A 157 -13.94 -16.96 -10.65
C GLU A 157 -14.87 -18.17 -10.79
N SER A 158 -14.57 -19.24 -10.04
CA SER A 158 -15.37 -20.49 -10.07
C SER A 158 -16.71 -20.39 -9.36
N VAL A 159 -16.94 -19.40 -8.50
CA VAL A 159 -18.19 -19.25 -7.70
C VAL A 159 -19.06 -18.06 -8.11
N GLN A 160 -18.64 -17.29 -9.13
CA GLN A 160 -19.46 -16.25 -9.76
C GLN A 160 -20.46 -16.87 -10.73
#